data_72b9095d55132a4dc83053c1b1bc89a8
#
_entry.id   72b9095d55132a4dc83053c1b1bc89a8
#
_cell.length_a   1.000
_cell.length_b   1.000
_cell.length_c   1.000
_cell.angle_alpha   90.00
_cell.angle_beta   90.00
_cell.angle_gamma   90.00
#
_symmetry.space_group_name_H-M   'P 1'
#
loop_
_entity.id
_entity.type
_entity.pdbx_description
1 polymer ?
#
loop_
_entity_poly.entity_id
_entity_poly.type
_entity_poly.pdbx_seq_one_letter_code
_entity_poly.pdbx_strand_id
1 'polypeptide(L)'
;MNTKPLLYNGYKLPDGSTVQHHVERVYFTEVYQLDNDRYLYVFLKQKIEDVASERIKSELLTIRVGSETYLGLVFDEFNEQFIADFQDRLKDLRGFDAVAGMERLKATLYEEVIEPIQNPEKFQRFKLSIPNGILFFGPPGCGKTFIVRKLAEEIGYHFVELKHSDVGSMYIHETASKISKHFESARAHAPAILFIDEISGLVPKRENIGETNQYKEEEVNEFLMQLEHAAADGVLVVGATNYPDRIDSAILRSGRMDKRIYISPPDFNARVSLFKIYLTGRPFQRDIDFEKLAKLTEGYVSSDVELVVTQAARLAVNGENETIDELELTTAIKAVSPSLTQEEISKYEQFKNIERW
;
A
#
# COMPACT_ATOMS: atom_id res chain seq x y z
N MET A 1 8.62 4.54 -17.34
CA MET A 1 7.89 4.39 -18.61
C MET A 1 7.08 5.64 -18.78
N ASN A 2 7.26 6.37 -19.89
CA ASN A 2 6.31 7.43 -20.25
C ASN A 2 4.94 6.77 -20.31
N THR A 3 4.10 7.03 -19.35
CA THR A 3 2.70 6.63 -19.42
C THR A 3 2.07 7.52 -20.49
N LYS A 4 2.09 7.02 -21.74
CA LYS A 4 1.33 7.68 -22.81
C LYS A 4 -0.10 7.86 -22.31
N PRO A 5 -0.73 9.00 -22.63
CA PRO A 5 -2.17 9.16 -22.37
C PRO A 5 -2.94 7.94 -22.86
N LEU A 6 -3.98 7.55 -22.13
CA LEU A 6 -4.81 6.40 -22.45
C LEU A 6 -5.44 6.57 -23.83
N LEU A 7 -5.93 7.79 -24.12
CA LEU A 7 -6.57 8.12 -25.39
C LEU A 7 -5.60 8.96 -26.24
N TYR A 8 -5.60 8.71 -27.54
CA TYR A 8 -4.82 9.47 -28.52
C TYR A 8 -5.66 10.61 -29.11
N ASN A 9 -4.99 11.64 -29.64
CA ASN A 9 -5.65 12.73 -30.34
C ASN A 9 -6.41 12.18 -31.57
N GLY A 10 -7.69 12.51 -31.69
CA GLY A 10 -8.57 11.96 -32.70
C GLY A 10 -9.37 10.72 -32.26
N TYR A 11 -9.27 10.28 -31.00
CA TYR A 11 -10.14 9.21 -30.46
C TYR A 11 -11.59 9.69 -30.46
N LYS A 12 -12.49 8.92 -31.07
CA LYS A 12 -13.92 9.24 -31.17
C LYS A 12 -14.70 8.62 -30.01
N LEU A 13 -15.48 9.44 -29.34
CA LEU A 13 -16.41 9.03 -28.30
C LEU A 13 -17.73 8.49 -28.87
N PRO A 14 -18.53 7.76 -28.05
CA PRO A 14 -19.85 7.27 -28.48
C PRO A 14 -20.82 8.38 -28.89
N ASP A 15 -20.70 9.58 -28.37
CA ASP A 15 -21.54 10.76 -28.73
C ASP A 15 -21.07 11.47 -29.98
N GLY A 16 -20.00 10.98 -30.63
CA GLY A 16 -19.43 11.52 -31.86
C GLY A 16 -18.34 12.59 -31.66
N SER A 17 -18.15 13.10 -30.45
CA SER A 17 -17.09 14.05 -30.14
C SER A 17 -15.69 13.39 -30.23
N THR A 18 -14.67 14.21 -30.40
CA THR A 18 -13.31 13.74 -30.67
C THR A 18 -12.31 14.34 -29.68
N VAL A 19 -11.43 13.51 -29.11
CA VAL A 19 -10.34 13.97 -28.25
C VAL A 19 -9.37 14.83 -29.02
N GLN A 20 -9.15 16.07 -28.58
CA GLN A 20 -8.16 16.98 -29.16
C GLN A 20 -6.79 16.80 -28.53
N HIS A 21 -6.71 16.90 -27.21
CA HIS A 21 -5.44 16.68 -26.50
C HIS A 21 -5.69 16.25 -25.05
N HIS A 22 -4.66 15.63 -24.46
CA HIS A 22 -4.61 15.32 -23.04
C HIS A 22 -4.29 16.59 -22.26
N VAL A 23 -5.11 16.92 -21.28
CA VAL A 23 -4.93 18.11 -20.44
C VAL A 23 -4.04 17.78 -19.26
N GLU A 24 -4.46 16.79 -18.47
CA GLU A 24 -3.73 16.37 -17.28
C GLU A 24 -4.12 14.96 -16.82
N ARG A 25 -3.30 14.38 -15.96
CA ARG A 25 -3.65 13.18 -15.20
C ARG A 25 -3.67 13.51 -13.73
N VAL A 26 -4.84 13.36 -13.11
CA VAL A 26 -5.02 13.59 -11.69
C VAL A 26 -5.43 12.26 -11.04
N TYR A 27 -4.55 11.67 -10.24
CA TYR A 27 -4.80 10.38 -9.60
C TYR A 27 -5.11 9.25 -10.60
N PHE A 28 -6.32 8.68 -10.51
CA PHE A 28 -6.84 7.65 -11.40
C PHE A 28 -7.76 8.23 -12.48
N THR A 29 -7.61 9.50 -12.80
CA THR A 29 -8.43 10.20 -13.78
C THR A 29 -7.53 10.88 -14.79
N GLU A 30 -7.75 10.63 -16.06
CA GLU A 30 -7.16 11.40 -17.15
C GLU A 30 -8.18 12.38 -17.69
N VAL A 31 -7.77 13.62 -17.91
CA VAL A 31 -8.62 14.69 -18.42
C VAL A 31 -8.18 15.03 -19.84
N TYR A 32 -9.16 15.05 -20.73
CA TYR A 32 -8.98 15.37 -22.16
C TYR A 32 -9.88 16.51 -22.56
N GLN A 33 -9.38 17.41 -23.42
CA GLN A 33 -10.23 18.38 -24.11
C GLN A 33 -10.80 17.76 -25.39
N LEU A 34 -12.07 18.03 -25.66
CA LEU A 34 -12.79 17.58 -26.83
C LEU A 34 -12.88 18.68 -27.90
N ASP A 35 -13.24 18.31 -29.14
CA ASP A 35 -13.38 19.21 -30.28
C ASP A 35 -14.51 20.24 -30.18
N ASN A 36 -15.40 20.07 -29.22
CA ASN A 36 -16.51 20.97 -28.89
C ASN A 36 -16.28 21.78 -27.61
N ASP A 37 -15.02 21.98 -27.22
CA ASP A 37 -14.58 22.70 -26.03
C ASP A 37 -15.07 22.09 -24.69
N ARG A 38 -15.61 20.89 -24.72
CA ARG A 38 -15.95 20.12 -23.52
C ARG A 38 -14.75 19.34 -23.01
N TYR A 39 -14.86 18.85 -21.78
CA TYR A 39 -13.81 18.08 -21.12
C TYR A 39 -14.28 16.68 -20.79
N LEU A 40 -13.48 15.66 -21.18
CA LEU A 40 -13.69 14.27 -20.85
C LEU A 40 -12.79 13.87 -19.69
N TYR A 41 -13.38 13.36 -18.64
CA TYR A 41 -12.72 12.77 -17.47
C TYR A 41 -12.77 11.25 -17.60
N VAL A 42 -11.64 10.61 -17.84
CA VAL A 42 -11.54 9.14 -17.96
C VAL A 42 -11.02 8.56 -16.67
N PHE A 43 -11.80 7.70 -16.06
CA PHE A 43 -11.44 7.04 -14.82
C PHE A 43 -10.66 5.76 -15.10
N LEU A 44 -9.45 5.66 -14.58
CA LEU A 44 -8.56 4.52 -14.79
C LEU A 44 -8.89 3.30 -13.91
N LYS A 45 -9.91 3.39 -13.06
CA LYS A 45 -10.38 2.30 -12.19
C LYS A 45 -11.85 1.97 -12.42
N GLN A 46 -12.14 0.68 -12.51
CA GLN A 46 -13.51 0.17 -12.73
C GLN A 46 -14.44 0.34 -11.52
N LYS A 47 -13.90 0.33 -10.29
CA LYS A 47 -14.69 0.47 -9.04
C LYS A 47 -15.20 1.90 -8.75
N ILE A 48 -15.04 2.82 -9.66
CA ILE A 48 -15.56 4.18 -9.53
C ILE A 48 -17.08 4.23 -9.46
N GLU A 49 -17.77 3.25 -10.03
CA GLU A 49 -19.22 3.11 -9.91
C GLU A 49 -19.69 3.05 -8.44
N ASP A 50 -18.89 2.47 -7.55
CA ASP A 50 -19.22 2.34 -6.12
C ASP A 50 -19.10 3.66 -5.36
N VAL A 51 -18.29 4.59 -5.86
CA VAL A 51 -18.02 5.91 -5.25
C VAL A 51 -18.89 7.01 -5.89
N ALA A 52 -19.39 6.79 -7.09
CA ALA A 52 -20.19 7.77 -7.82
C ALA A 52 -21.62 7.85 -7.26
N SER A 53 -22.15 9.09 -7.14
CA SER A 53 -23.57 9.30 -6.83
C SER A 53 -24.46 8.75 -7.95
N GLU A 54 -25.71 8.40 -7.63
CA GLU A 54 -26.68 7.89 -8.62
C GLU A 54 -26.82 8.80 -9.85
N ARG A 55 -26.74 10.13 -9.67
CA ARG A 55 -26.76 11.09 -10.76
C ARG A 55 -25.56 10.93 -11.69
N ILE A 56 -24.37 10.77 -11.12
CA ILE A 56 -23.13 10.59 -11.89
C ILE A 56 -23.15 9.24 -12.63
N LYS A 57 -23.66 8.18 -12.00
CA LYS A 57 -23.76 6.85 -12.64
C LYS A 57 -24.59 6.86 -13.92
N SER A 58 -25.64 7.68 -13.99
CA SER A 58 -26.48 7.80 -15.18
C SER A 58 -25.81 8.52 -16.36
N GLU A 59 -24.74 9.27 -16.10
CA GLU A 59 -24.02 10.07 -17.10
C GLU A 59 -22.67 9.41 -17.50
N LEU A 60 -22.33 8.24 -16.92
CA LEU A 60 -21.07 7.55 -17.20
C LEU A 60 -21.05 7.00 -18.63
N LEU A 61 -20.01 7.36 -19.36
CA LEU A 61 -19.71 6.82 -20.69
C LEU A 61 -18.78 5.62 -20.59
N THR A 62 -19.05 4.61 -21.40
CA THR A 62 -18.15 3.45 -21.54
C THR A 62 -17.13 3.71 -22.63
N ILE A 63 -15.86 3.70 -22.28
CA ILE A 63 -14.72 3.98 -23.17
C ILE A 63 -13.90 2.69 -23.32
N ARG A 64 -13.71 2.23 -24.56
CA ARG A 64 -12.96 1.01 -24.87
C ARG A 64 -11.60 1.33 -25.48
N VAL A 65 -10.53 0.81 -24.84
CA VAL A 65 -9.16 0.96 -25.34
C VAL A 65 -8.52 -0.43 -25.41
N GLY A 66 -8.37 -0.96 -26.63
CA GLY A 66 -7.95 -2.35 -26.82
C GLY A 66 -8.95 -3.35 -26.24
N SER A 67 -8.49 -4.20 -25.33
CA SER A 67 -9.32 -5.17 -24.60
C SER A 67 -9.91 -4.61 -23.30
N GLU A 68 -9.51 -3.42 -22.88
CA GLU A 68 -9.89 -2.83 -21.61
C GLU A 68 -11.05 -1.84 -21.74
N THR A 69 -11.84 -1.74 -20.68
CA THR A 69 -13.00 -0.85 -20.61
C THR A 69 -12.81 0.13 -19.45
N TYR A 70 -13.01 1.40 -19.74
CA TYR A 70 -12.92 2.50 -18.79
C TYR A 70 -14.26 3.24 -18.73
N LEU A 71 -14.46 3.98 -17.64
CA LEU A 71 -15.60 4.85 -17.47
C LEU A 71 -15.17 6.31 -17.65
N GLY A 72 -16.03 7.14 -18.21
CA GLY A 72 -15.76 8.55 -18.43
C GLY A 72 -16.99 9.42 -18.21
N LEU A 73 -16.74 10.69 -17.88
CA LEU A 73 -17.74 11.74 -17.77
C LEU A 73 -17.35 12.91 -18.65
N VAL A 74 -18.33 13.56 -19.28
CA VAL A 74 -18.12 14.75 -20.09
C VAL A 74 -18.74 15.96 -19.37
N PHE A 75 -17.97 17.05 -19.30
CA PHE A 75 -18.40 18.34 -18.73
C PHE A 75 -18.23 19.45 -19.77
N ASP A 76 -19.14 20.42 -19.75
CA ASP A 76 -19.10 21.57 -20.64
C ASP A 76 -17.97 22.55 -20.31
N GLU A 77 -17.52 22.54 -19.04
CA GLU A 77 -16.41 23.37 -18.57
C GLU A 77 -15.42 22.51 -17.77
N PHE A 78 -14.16 22.98 -17.69
CA PHE A 78 -13.18 22.37 -16.81
C PHE A 78 -13.61 22.54 -15.35
N ASN A 79 -14.07 21.46 -14.73
CA ASN A 79 -14.70 21.50 -13.41
C ASN A 79 -13.68 21.16 -12.32
N GLU A 80 -13.00 22.18 -11.83
CA GLU A 80 -12.01 22.09 -10.76
C GLU A 80 -12.60 21.56 -9.45
N GLN A 81 -13.80 22.01 -9.11
CA GLN A 81 -14.47 21.58 -7.89
C GLN A 81 -14.81 20.10 -7.94
N PHE A 82 -15.24 19.60 -9.10
CA PHE A 82 -15.47 18.16 -9.28
C PHE A 82 -14.19 17.34 -9.05
N ILE A 83 -13.03 17.81 -9.58
CA ILE A 83 -11.76 17.12 -9.35
C ILE A 83 -11.41 17.12 -7.86
N ALA A 84 -11.56 18.25 -7.17
CA ALA A 84 -11.27 18.36 -5.75
C ALA A 84 -12.21 17.47 -4.91
N ASP A 85 -13.51 17.53 -5.14
CA ASP A 85 -14.51 16.72 -4.44
C ASP A 85 -14.34 15.23 -4.74
N PHE A 86 -13.96 14.91 -5.98
CA PHE A 86 -13.68 13.55 -6.39
C PHE A 86 -12.39 13.03 -5.75
N GLN A 87 -11.34 13.85 -5.67
CA GLN A 87 -10.11 13.53 -4.92
C GLN A 87 -10.39 13.30 -3.44
N ASP A 88 -11.25 14.08 -2.80
CA ASP A 88 -11.65 13.88 -1.41
C ASP A 88 -12.38 12.55 -1.21
N ARG A 89 -13.26 12.17 -2.15
CA ARG A 89 -13.91 10.84 -2.14
C ARG A 89 -12.94 9.69 -2.43
N LEU A 90 -11.88 9.93 -3.20
CA LEU A 90 -10.82 8.95 -3.43
C LEU A 90 -9.99 8.68 -2.17
N LYS A 91 -10.04 9.55 -1.15
CA LYS A 91 -9.46 9.29 0.18
C LYS A 91 -10.20 8.17 0.92
N ASP A 92 -11.47 7.93 0.57
CA ASP A 92 -12.28 6.81 1.09
C ASP A 92 -12.03 5.49 0.34
N LEU A 93 -11.06 5.44 -0.58
CA LEU A 93 -10.69 4.20 -1.26
C LEU A 93 -10.26 3.15 -0.25
N ARG A 94 -10.89 1.97 -0.35
CA ARG A 94 -10.60 0.82 0.50
C ARG A 94 -9.66 -0.16 -0.21
N GLY A 95 -9.05 -1.00 0.59
CA GLY A 95 -8.20 -2.06 0.08
C GLY A 95 -7.03 -1.54 -0.77
N PHE A 96 -6.66 -2.30 -1.78
CA PHE A 96 -5.50 -1.98 -2.64
C PHE A 96 -5.74 -0.79 -3.57
N ASP A 97 -6.96 -0.33 -3.68
CA ASP A 97 -7.25 0.90 -4.41
C ASP A 97 -6.65 2.14 -3.74
N ALA A 98 -6.50 2.11 -2.41
CA ALA A 98 -5.82 3.16 -1.65
C ALA A 98 -4.28 3.06 -1.72
N VAL A 99 -3.71 1.97 -2.25
CA VAL A 99 -2.26 1.79 -2.36
C VAL A 99 -1.77 2.37 -3.68
N ALA A 100 -0.94 3.40 -3.60
CA ALA A 100 -0.35 4.04 -4.76
C ALA A 100 0.75 3.19 -5.40
N GLY A 101 0.67 2.94 -6.71
CA GLY A 101 1.68 2.15 -7.43
C GLY A 101 1.83 0.74 -6.85
N MET A 102 3.08 0.26 -6.79
CA MET A 102 3.45 -1.06 -6.23
C MET A 102 2.72 -2.24 -6.89
N GLU A 103 2.47 -2.16 -8.20
CA GLU A 103 1.65 -3.14 -8.95
C GLU A 103 2.19 -4.58 -8.85
N ARG A 104 3.51 -4.74 -8.78
CA ARG A 104 4.12 -6.07 -8.57
C ARG A 104 3.76 -6.66 -7.21
N LEU A 105 3.77 -5.83 -6.17
CA LEU A 105 3.41 -6.26 -4.83
C LEU A 105 1.94 -6.64 -4.75
N LYS A 106 1.06 -5.81 -5.31
CA LYS A 106 -0.38 -6.08 -5.38
C LYS A 106 -0.66 -7.40 -6.12
N ALA A 107 -0.02 -7.61 -7.27
CA ALA A 107 -0.14 -8.86 -8.03
C ALA A 107 0.31 -10.07 -7.18
N THR A 108 1.47 -9.99 -6.52
CA THR A 108 1.95 -11.05 -5.63
C THR A 108 0.97 -11.33 -4.49
N LEU A 109 0.44 -10.29 -3.84
CA LEU A 109 -0.55 -10.44 -2.76
C LEU A 109 -1.86 -11.05 -3.29
N TYR A 110 -2.27 -10.66 -4.49
CA TYR A 110 -3.45 -11.22 -5.11
C TYR A 110 -3.28 -12.73 -5.40
N GLU A 111 -2.20 -13.10 -6.09
CA GLU A 111 -1.94 -14.48 -6.49
C GLU A 111 -1.65 -15.41 -5.30
N GLU A 112 -0.86 -14.94 -4.33
CA GLU A 112 -0.37 -15.81 -3.27
C GLU A 112 -1.21 -15.79 -1.99
N VAL A 113 -2.08 -14.79 -1.81
CA VAL A 113 -2.86 -14.61 -0.58
C VAL A 113 -4.35 -14.51 -0.88
N ILE A 114 -4.76 -13.56 -1.74
CA ILE A 114 -6.18 -13.26 -1.93
C ILE A 114 -6.88 -14.37 -2.71
N GLU A 115 -6.31 -14.79 -3.84
CA GLU A 115 -6.92 -15.83 -4.67
C GLU A 115 -7.06 -17.17 -3.93
N PRO A 116 -6.07 -17.66 -3.15
CA PRO A 116 -6.26 -18.86 -2.32
C PRO A 116 -7.38 -18.73 -1.27
N ILE A 117 -7.55 -17.55 -0.68
CA ILE A 117 -8.59 -17.29 0.32
C ILE A 117 -9.97 -17.22 -0.32
N GLN A 118 -10.10 -16.55 -1.47
CA GLN A 118 -11.38 -16.37 -2.17
C GLN A 118 -11.84 -17.63 -2.92
N ASN A 119 -10.91 -18.45 -3.39
CA ASN A 119 -11.18 -19.64 -4.20
C ASN A 119 -10.56 -20.92 -3.61
N PRO A 120 -10.84 -21.28 -2.35
CA PRO A 120 -10.17 -22.38 -1.65
C PRO A 120 -10.31 -23.74 -2.34
N GLU A 121 -11.44 -24.01 -2.98
CA GLU A 121 -11.71 -25.27 -3.69
C GLU A 121 -10.73 -25.49 -4.86
N LYS A 122 -10.41 -24.43 -5.59
CA LYS A 122 -9.43 -24.46 -6.70
C LYS A 122 -8.06 -24.92 -6.20
N PHE A 123 -7.61 -24.39 -5.07
CA PHE A 123 -6.30 -24.69 -4.49
C PHE A 123 -6.28 -26.07 -3.83
N GLN A 124 -7.32 -26.46 -3.09
CA GLN A 124 -7.45 -27.78 -2.48
C GLN A 124 -7.41 -28.92 -3.50
N ARG A 125 -7.98 -28.72 -4.70
CA ARG A 125 -7.90 -29.70 -5.79
C ARG A 125 -6.46 -30.05 -6.18
N PHE A 126 -5.54 -29.10 -6.06
CA PHE A 126 -4.11 -29.29 -6.31
C PHE A 126 -3.31 -29.56 -5.01
N LYS A 127 -4.00 -29.81 -3.89
CA LYS A 127 -3.40 -30.01 -2.56
C LYS A 127 -2.54 -28.81 -2.11
N LEU A 128 -2.90 -27.61 -2.55
CA LEU A 128 -2.29 -26.37 -2.09
C LEU A 128 -3.09 -25.86 -0.87
N SER A 129 -2.38 -25.48 0.18
CA SER A 129 -2.98 -24.89 1.39
C SER A 129 -3.06 -23.35 1.27
N ILE A 130 -4.04 -22.79 1.94
CA ILE A 130 -4.05 -21.35 2.24
C ILE A 130 -2.85 -21.05 3.15
N PRO A 131 -2.13 -19.95 2.97
CA PRO A 131 -1.04 -19.58 3.87
C PRO A 131 -1.51 -19.47 5.33
N ASN A 132 -0.82 -20.11 6.26
CA ASN A 132 -1.12 -19.98 7.69
C ASN A 132 -0.66 -18.63 8.23
N GLY A 133 0.46 -18.13 7.73
CA GLY A 133 1.00 -16.85 8.11
C GLY A 133 1.87 -16.24 7.03
N ILE A 134 2.00 -14.92 7.08
CA ILE A 134 2.76 -14.13 6.11
C ILE A 134 3.74 -13.25 6.86
N LEU A 135 5.01 -13.28 6.44
CA LEU A 135 6.02 -12.35 6.90
C LEU A 135 6.23 -11.24 5.87
N PHE A 136 5.88 -10.01 6.23
CA PHE A 136 6.26 -8.82 5.49
C PHE A 136 7.61 -8.33 5.99
N PHE A 137 8.56 -8.19 5.10
CA PHE A 137 9.87 -7.67 5.46
C PHE A 137 10.33 -6.61 4.46
N GLY A 138 11.19 -5.72 4.91
CA GLY A 138 11.72 -4.65 4.07
C GLY A 138 12.14 -3.45 4.88
N PRO A 139 12.68 -2.42 4.22
CA PRO A 139 13.18 -1.24 4.91
C PRO A 139 12.11 -0.50 5.71
N PRO A 140 12.50 0.23 6.76
CA PRO A 140 11.58 1.13 7.46
C PRO A 140 11.02 2.20 6.50
N GLY A 141 9.85 2.72 6.80
CA GLY A 141 9.23 3.79 6.01
C GLY A 141 8.62 3.38 4.67
N CYS A 142 8.62 2.08 4.30
CA CYS A 142 8.04 1.58 3.05
C CYS A 142 6.54 1.25 3.13
N GLY A 143 5.88 1.50 4.26
CA GLY A 143 4.43 1.35 4.40
C GLY A 143 3.93 -0.07 4.70
N LYS A 144 4.75 -0.96 5.33
CA LYS A 144 4.35 -2.34 5.68
C LYS A 144 3.02 -2.41 6.41
N THR A 145 2.87 -1.69 7.51
CA THR A 145 1.64 -1.64 8.32
C THR A 145 0.44 -1.16 7.52
N PHE A 146 0.64 -0.12 6.67
CA PHE A 146 -0.40 0.41 5.79
C PHE A 146 -0.88 -0.66 4.80
N ILE A 147 0.04 -1.39 4.15
CA ILE A 147 -0.29 -2.43 3.17
C ILE A 147 -1.08 -3.57 3.83
N VAL A 148 -0.74 -3.98 5.07
CA VAL A 148 -1.49 -5.05 5.77
C VAL A 148 -2.92 -4.60 6.10
N ARG A 149 -3.11 -3.34 6.52
CA ARG A 149 -4.46 -2.80 6.73
C ARG A 149 -5.27 -2.81 5.44
N LYS A 150 -4.64 -2.42 4.33
CA LYS A 150 -5.29 -2.43 3.02
C LYS A 150 -5.54 -3.84 2.48
N LEU A 151 -4.70 -4.81 2.82
CA LEU A 151 -4.97 -6.22 2.56
C LEU A 151 -6.21 -6.71 3.34
N ALA A 152 -6.34 -6.36 4.63
CA ALA A 152 -7.50 -6.74 5.43
C ALA A 152 -8.81 -6.14 4.85
N GLU A 153 -8.77 -4.88 4.44
CA GLU A 153 -9.90 -4.23 3.77
C GLU A 153 -10.24 -4.90 2.43
N GLU A 154 -9.23 -5.30 1.64
CA GLU A 154 -9.41 -5.94 0.33
C GLU A 154 -10.09 -7.31 0.43
N ILE A 155 -9.72 -8.12 1.43
CA ILE A 155 -10.32 -9.45 1.64
C ILE A 155 -11.55 -9.43 2.55
N GLY A 156 -11.89 -8.28 3.13
CA GLY A 156 -13.03 -8.13 4.04
C GLY A 156 -12.83 -8.79 5.41
N TYR A 157 -11.58 -8.94 5.86
CA TYR A 157 -11.24 -9.54 7.15
C TYR A 157 -11.19 -8.48 8.25
N HIS A 158 -11.59 -8.88 9.46
CA HIS A 158 -11.42 -8.02 10.63
C HIS A 158 -9.92 -7.84 10.94
N PHE A 159 -9.50 -6.60 11.24
CA PHE A 159 -8.10 -6.28 11.52
C PHE A 159 -7.84 -6.15 13.02
N VAL A 160 -7.03 -7.04 13.56
CA VAL A 160 -6.56 -7.02 14.94
C VAL A 160 -5.06 -6.74 14.96
N GLU A 161 -4.62 -5.73 15.68
CA GLU A 161 -3.21 -5.35 15.76
C GLU A 161 -2.64 -5.71 17.13
N LEU A 162 -1.51 -6.41 17.13
CA LEU A 162 -0.70 -6.67 18.32
C LEU A 162 0.57 -5.82 18.21
N LYS A 163 0.65 -4.78 19.04
CA LYS A 163 1.83 -3.93 19.11
C LYS A 163 2.82 -4.45 20.13
N HIS A 164 4.10 -4.19 19.91
CA HIS A 164 5.15 -4.55 20.87
C HIS A 164 4.90 -3.94 22.26
N SER A 165 4.33 -2.73 22.34
CA SER A 165 3.92 -2.08 23.59
C SER A 165 2.85 -2.86 24.36
N ASP A 166 1.97 -3.58 23.66
CA ASP A 166 0.85 -4.29 24.29
C ASP A 166 1.33 -5.57 24.99
N VAL A 167 2.45 -6.10 24.53
CA VAL A 167 3.07 -7.33 25.03
C VAL A 167 4.11 -7.05 26.11
N GLY A 168 4.81 -5.88 26.00
CA GLY A 168 5.78 -5.45 26.98
C GLY A 168 5.16 -5.32 28.38
N SER A 169 5.60 -6.12 29.33
CA SER A 169 5.20 -6.03 30.74
C SER A 169 6.43 -5.95 31.61
N MET A 170 6.34 -5.18 32.71
CA MET A 170 7.34 -5.23 33.78
C MET A 170 7.23 -6.54 34.60
N TYR A 171 6.19 -7.32 34.40
CA TYR A 171 5.93 -8.59 35.08
C TYR A 171 6.21 -9.79 34.17
N ILE A 172 7.06 -10.66 34.60
CA ILE A 172 7.76 -11.71 33.84
C ILE A 172 6.82 -12.76 33.22
N HIS A 173 5.58 -12.93 33.65
CA HIS A 173 4.67 -14.00 33.19
C HIS A 173 3.43 -13.49 32.42
N GLU A 174 3.33 -12.21 32.15
CA GLU A 174 2.13 -11.65 31.50
C GLU A 174 2.18 -11.69 29.98
N THR A 175 3.38 -11.73 29.38
CA THR A 175 3.56 -11.61 27.92
C THR A 175 2.92 -12.78 27.18
N ALA A 176 3.16 -14.03 27.60
CA ALA A 176 2.53 -15.21 26.99
C ALA A 176 1.00 -15.15 27.08
N SER A 177 0.46 -14.75 28.24
CA SER A 177 -0.98 -14.57 28.42
C SER A 177 -1.56 -13.46 27.53
N LYS A 178 -0.81 -12.37 27.31
CA LYS A 178 -1.25 -11.29 26.41
C LYS A 178 -1.23 -11.74 24.95
N ILE A 179 -0.23 -12.51 24.52
CA ILE A 179 -0.19 -13.11 23.18
C ILE A 179 -1.46 -13.98 23.00
N SER A 180 -1.75 -14.90 23.90
CA SER A 180 -2.93 -15.77 23.85
C SER A 180 -4.24 -14.97 23.72
N LYS A 181 -4.40 -13.90 24.52
CA LYS A 181 -5.58 -13.02 24.47
C LYS A 181 -5.75 -12.32 23.11
N HIS A 182 -4.68 -11.90 22.44
CA HIS A 182 -4.79 -11.30 21.10
C HIS A 182 -5.21 -12.33 20.06
N PHE A 183 -4.71 -13.56 20.15
CA PHE A 183 -5.20 -14.67 19.30
C PHE A 183 -6.67 -14.99 19.58
N GLU A 184 -7.09 -15.04 20.85
CA GLU A 184 -8.50 -15.24 21.24
C GLU A 184 -9.38 -14.10 20.69
N SER A 185 -8.92 -12.85 20.78
CA SER A 185 -9.63 -11.71 20.20
C SER A 185 -9.77 -11.83 18.69
N ALA A 186 -8.71 -12.24 17.98
CA ALA A 186 -8.76 -12.47 16.55
C ALA A 186 -9.74 -13.59 16.18
N ARG A 187 -9.73 -14.72 16.91
CA ARG A 187 -10.68 -15.83 16.73
C ARG A 187 -12.14 -15.40 16.93
N ALA A 188 -12.40 -14.58 17.94
CA ALA A 188 -13.73 -14.07 18.22
C ALA A 188 -14.30 -13.20 17.08
N HIS A 189 -13.44 -12.65 16.22
CA HIS A 189 -13.81 -11.82 15.09
C HIS A 189 -13.48 -12.48 13.73
N ALA A 190 -13.26 -13.79 13.70
CA ALA A 190 -12.95 -14.51 12.46
C ALA A 190 -14.09 -14.34 11.41
N PRO A 191 -13.74 -14.18 10.10
CA PRO A 191 -12.40 -14.20 9.56
C PRO A 191 -11.61 -12.91 9.87
N ALA A 192 -10.36 -13.05 10.35
CA ALA A 192 -9.57 -11.93 10.82
C ALA A 192 -8.11 -12.00 10.38
N ILE A 193 -7.47 -10.83 10.27
CA ILE A 193 -6.01 -10.70 10.23
C ILE A 193 -5.52 -10.33 11.64
N LEU A 194 -4.63 -11.14 12.20
CA LEU A 194 -3.83 -10.76 13.36
C LEU A 194 -2.49 -10.19 12.86
N PHE A 195 -2.36 -8.90 12.92
CA PHE A 195 -1.16 -8.19 12.52
C PHE A 195 -0.21 -7.98 13.70
N ILE A 196 1.06 -8.32 13.50
CA ILE A 196 2.13 -8.18 14.50
C ILE A 196 3.22 -7.29 13.94
N ASP A 197 3.26 -6.06 14.42
CA ASP A 197 4.32 -5.14 14.01
C ASP A 197 5.61 -5.43 14.78
N GLU A 198 6.76 -5.24 14.11
CA GLU A 198 8.09 -5.53 14.66
C GLU A 198 8.18 -6.95 15.27
N ILE A 199 7.68 -7.96 14.56
CA ILE A 199 7.63 -9.36 15.02
C ILE A 199 9.00 -9.90 15.46
N SER A 200 10.10 -9.36 14.94
CA SER A 200 11.46 -9.72 15.37
C SER A 200 11.74 -9.47 16.85
N GLY A 201 11.02 -8.55 17.47
CA GLY A 201 11.07 -8.31 18.91
C GLY A 201 10.33 -9.37 19.73
N LEU A 202 9.26 -9.96 19.16
CA LEU A 202 8.48 -11.02 19.80
C LEU A 202 9.18 -12.37 19.70
N VAL A 203 9.78 -12.67 18.55
CA VAL A 203 10.35 -13.98 18.21
C VAL A 203 11.80 -13.87 17.70
N PRO A 204 12.72 -13.39 18.53
CA PRO A 204 14.12 -13.26 18.17
C PRO A 204 14.77 -14.63 17.99
N LYS A 205 15.88 -14.69 17.22
CA LYS A 205 16.72 -15.89 17.13
C LYS A 205 17.16 -16.36 18.51
N ARG A 206 17.13 -17.66 18.74
CA ARG A 206 17.54 -18.29 20.02
C ARG A 206 18.97 -17.96 20.41
N GLU A 207 19.86 -17.81 19.44
CA GLU A 207 21.26 -17.38 19.67
C GLU A 207 21.37 -15.99 20.31
N ASN A 208 20.36 -15.14 20.13
CA ASN A 208 20.27 -13.80 20.71
C ASN A 208 19.54 -13.76 22.06
N ILE A 209 18.97 -14.89 22.47
CA ILE A 209 18.33 -15.06 23.78
C ILE A 209 19.45 -15.51 24.73
N GLY A 210 19.97 -14.61 25.57
CA GLY A 210 21.01 -14.98 26.55
C GLY A 210 20.55 -16.13 27.45
N GLU A 211 21.48 -16.96 27.93
CA GLU A 211 21.25 -18.16 28.75
C GLU A 211 20.36 -17.95 30.00
N THR A 212 20.14 -16.72 30.40
CA THR A 212 19.32 -16.32 31.55
C THR A 212 17.86 -16.00 31.20
N ASN A 213 17.43 -16.12 29.97
CA ASN A 213 16.11 -15.59 29.54
C ASN A 213 15.12 -16.71 29.15
N GLN A 214 14.91 -17.69 30.04
CA GLN A 214 13.92 -18.79 29.87
C GLN A 214 12.52 -18.26 29.53
N TYR A 215 12.14 -17.09 30.03
CA TYR A 215 10.83 -16.48 29.78
C TYR A 215 10.63 -16.11 28.30
N LYS A 216 11.70 -15.71 27.61
CA LYS A 216 11.62 -15.40 26.18
C LYS A 216 11.40 -16.65 25.32
N GLU A 217 11.92 -17.80 25.75
CA GLU A 217 11.65 -19.06 25.09
C GLU A 217 10.17 -19.51 25.31
N GLU A 218 9.62 -19.27 26.50
CA GLU A 218 8.19 -19.54 26.77
C GLU A 218 7.29 -18.67 25.87
N GLU A 219 7.60 -17.37 25.72
CA GLU A 219 6.87 -16.45 24.82
C GLU A 219 6.89 -16.93 23.36
N VAL A 220 8.08 -17.30 22.88
CA VAL A 220 8.27 -17.81 21.50
C VAL A 220 7.49 -19.12 21.33
N ASN A 221 7.55 -20.03 22.28
CA ASN A 221 6.85 -21.31 22.22
C ASN A 221 5.33 -21.12 22.25
N GLU A 222 4.80 -20.23 23.11
CA GLU A 222 3.38 -19.88 23.11
C GLU A 222 2.94 -19.31 21.76
N PHE A 223 3.71 -18.38 21.21
CA PHE A 223 3.42 -17.81 19.91
C PHE A 223 3.39 -18.89 18.80
N LEU A 224 4.36 -19.78 18.78
CA LEU A 224 4.42 -20.89 17.82
C LEU A 224 3.22 -21.82 17.92
N MET A 225 2.79 -22.15 19.14
CA MET A 225 1.61 -22.99 19.40
C MET A 225 0.33 -22.32 18.89
N GLN A 226 0.14 -21.04 19.18
CA GLN A 226 -1.02 -20.28 18.70
C GLN A 226 -1.05 -20.16 17.18
N LEU A 227 0.11 -19.96 16.57
CA LEU A 227 0.26 -19.81 15.12
C LEU A 227 -0.14 -21.09 14.35
N GLU A 228 0.19 -22.27 14.88
CA GLU A 228 -0.14 -23.56 14.24
C GLU A 228 -1.66 -23.80 14.07
N HIS A 229 -2.47 -23.22 14.95
CA HIS A 229 -3.93 -23.36 14.93
C HIS A 229 -4.65 -22.19 14.27
N ALA A 230 -3.98 -21.05 14.07
CA ALA A 230 -4.60 -19.80 13.66
C ALA A 230 -5.41 -19.92 12.35
N ALA A 231 -4.85 -20.55 11.33
CA ALA A 231 -5.53 -20.66 10.03
C ALA A 231 -6.77 -21.56 10.09
N ALA A 232 -6.73 -22.66 10.88
CA ALA A 232 -7.89 -23.52 11.10
C ALA A 232 -9.04 -22.76 11.80
N ASP A 233 -8.68 -21.77 12.61
CA ASP A 233 -9.61 -20.92 13.35
C ASP A 233 -10.06 -19.68 12.55
N GLY A 234 -9.70 -19.59 11.25
CA GLY A 234 -10.04 -18.46 10.38
C GLY A 234 -9.23 -17.19 10.64
N VAL A 235 -8.06 -17.30 11.24
CA VAL A 235 -7.15 -16.18 11.52
C VAL A 235 -5.92 -16.27 10.63
N LEU A 236 -5.71 -15.28 9.77
CA LEU A 236 -4.47 -15.09 9.01
C LEU A 236 -3.49 -14.27 9.84
N VAL A 237 -2.36 -14.85 10.21
CA VAL A 237 -1.34 -14.13 10.97
C VAL A 237 -0.38 -13.44 10.02
N VAL A 238 -0.22 -12.12 10.19
CA VAL A 238 0.69 -11.30 9.37
C VAL A 238 1.69 -10.61 10.27
N GLY A 239 2.96 -10.99 10.18
CA GLY A 239 4.05 -10.31 10.86
C GLY A 239 4.76 -9.31 9.96
N ALA A 240 5.19 -8.18 10.51
CA ALA A 240 6.07 -7.22 9.82
C ALA A 240 7.40 -7.07 10.55
N THR A 241 8.49 -6.90 9.79
CA THR A 241 9.81 -6.62 10.37
C THR A 241 10.70 -5.80 9.44
N ASN A 242 11.55 -4.97 10.06
CA ASN A 242 12.68 -4.34 9.38
C ASN A 242 13.95 -5.21 9.46
N TYR A 243 13.97 -6.29 10.28
CA TYR A 243 15.15 -7.11 10.55
C TYR A 243 14.83 -8.61 10.35
N PRO A 244 14.62 -9.06 9.09
CA PRO A 244 14.23 -10.44 8.83
C PRO A 244 15.30 -11.46 9.26
N ASP A 245 16.56 -11.05 9.27
CA ASP A 245 17.71 -11.83 9.73
C ASP A 245 17.73 -12.10 11.24
N ARG A 246 16.90 -11.38 12.03
CA ARG A 246 16.83 -11.53 13.49
C ARG A 246 15.73 -12.46 13.98
N ILE A 247 14.89 -12.95 13.07
CA ILE A 247 13.75 -13.82 13.40
C ILE A 247 14.19 -15.28 13.59
N ASP A 248 13.60 -15.97 14.56
CA ASP A 248 13.78 -17.42 14.76
C ASP A 248 13.34 -18.20 13.51
N SER A 249 14.23 -19.02 12.98
CA SER A 249 13.96 -19.82 11.78
C SER A 249 12.80 -20.81 11.96
N ALA A 250 12.47 -21.19 13.20
CA ALA A 250 11.34 -22.07 13.49
C ALA A 250 9.99 -21.47 13.03
N ILE A 251 9.85 -20.12 13.04
CA ILE A 251 8.64 -19.45 12.56
C ILE A 251 8.48 -19.53 11.04
N LEU A 252 9.60 -19.54 10.32
CA LEU A 252 9.64 -19.51 8.87
C LEU A 252 9.46 -20.89 8.22
N ARG A 253 9.15 -21.93 9.04
CA ARG A 253 8.90 -23.30 8.55
C ARG A 253 7.51 -23.40 7.94
N SER A 254 7.37 -24.35 7.01
CA SER A 254 6.07 -24.72 6.42
C SER A 254 5.01 -24.97 7.49
N GLY A 255 3.80 -24.48 7.26
CA GLY A 255 2.69 -24.57 8.20
C GLY A 255 2.68 -23.49 9.28
N ARG A 256 3.54 -22.49 9.18
CA ARG A 256 3.61 -21.33 10.09
C ARG A 256 3.59 -20.04 9.28
N MET A 257 4.67 -19.24 9.29
CA MET A 257 4.81 -18.09 8.38
C MET A 257 5.52 -18.53 7.09
N ASP A 258 4.81 -19.29 6.30
CA ASP A 258 5.32 -19.97 5.11
C ASP A 258 5.39 -19.06 3.88
N LYS A 259 4.77 -17.88 3.93
CA LYS A 259 4.88 -16.86 2.89
C LYS A 259 5.70 -15.68 3.36
N ARG A 260 6.64 -15.24 2.51
CA ARG A 260 7.52 -14.10 2.78
C ARG A 260 7.41 -13.11 1.65
N ILE A 261 7.00 -11.90 1.99
CA ILE A 261 6.71 -10.84 1.02
C ILE A 261 7.61 -9.65 1.28
N TYR A 262 8.46 -9.35 0.31
CA TYR A 262 9.34 -8.20 0.35
C TYR A 262 8.58 -6.92 -0.01
N ILE A 263 8.57 -5.96 0.89
CA ILE A 263 8.06 -4.62 0.67
C ILE A 263 9.24 -3.72 0.30
N SER A 264 9.42 -3.49 -0.99
CA SER A 264 10.48 -2.65 -1.52
C SER A 264 10.19 -1.16 -1.29
N PRO A 265 11.22 -0.30 -1.38
CA PRO A 265 11.00 1.13 -1.58
C PRO A 265 10.05 1.39 -2.75
N PRO A 266 9.29 2.50 -2.74
CA PRO A 266 8.34 2.82 -3.78
C PRO A 266 9.03 2.99 -5.14
N ASP A 267 8.47 2.39 -6.18
CA ASP A 267 8.92 2.56 -7.56
C ASP A 267 8.61 3.98 -8.07
N PHE A 268 9.04 4.28 -9.29
CA PHE A 268 8.84 5.61 -9.90
C PHE A 268 7.37 6.04 -9.87
N ASN A 269 6.45 5.17 -10.30
CA ASN A 269 5.03 5.48 -10.36
C ASN A 269 4.41 5.65 -8.97
N ALA A 270 4.87 4.84 -8.01
CA ALA A 270 4.47 4.98 -6.60
C ALA A 270 4.92 6.34 -6.05
N ARG A 271 6.15 6.79 -6.33
CA ARG A 271 6.63 8.12 -5.87
C ARG A 271 5.84 9.26 -6.50
N VAL A 272 5.53 9.20 -7.81
CA VAL A 272 4.63 10.18 -8.46
C VAL A 272 3.30 10.26 -7.71
N SER A 273 2.72 9.11 -7.39
CA SER A 273 1.44 9.06 -6.68
C SER A 273 1.56 9.52 -5.22
N LEU A 274 2.65 9.20 -4.53
CA LEU A 274 2.90 9.62 -3.15
C LEU A 274 2.99 11.16 -3.04
N PHE A 275 3.68 11.84 -3.95
CA PHE A 275 3.69 13.31 -3.97
C PHE A 275 2.29 13.87 -4.08
N LYS A 276 1.46 13.34 -4.98
CA LYS A 276 0.06 13.77 -5.14
C LYS A 276 -0.74 13.52 -3.86
N ILE A 277 -0.59 12.32 -3.26
CA ILE A 277 -1.29 11.96 -2.00
C ILE A 277 -0.92 12.93 -0.88
N TYR A 278 0.36 13.16 -0.64
CA TYR A 278 0.79 14.00 0.47
C TYR A 278 0.53 15.50 0.26
N LEU A 279 0.41 15.94 -0.98
CA LEU A 279 -0.03 17.31 -1.31
C LEU A 279 -1.54 17.48 -1.19
N THR A 280 -2.33 16.41 -1.31
CA THR A 280 -3.79 16.49 -1.21
C THR A 280 -4.24 17.12 0.12
N GLY A 281 -5.13 18.09 0.04
CA GLY A 281 -5.60 18.87 1.20
C GLY A 281 -4.65 19.99 1.65
N ARG A 282 -3.56 20.22 0.93
CA ARG A 282 -2.67 21.37 1.10
C ARG A 282 -2.84 22.31 -0.11
N PRO A 283 -2.68 23.63 0.05
CA PRO A 283 -2.66 24.54 -1.10
C PRO A 283 -1.35 24.33 -1.89
N PHE A 284 -1.45 23.96 -3.16
CA PHE A 284 -0.28 23.79 -4.04
C PHE A 284 -0.59 24.27 -5.46
N GLN A 285 0.46 24.63 -6.22
CA GLN A 285 0.34 25.03 -7.62
C GLN A 285 0.07 23.81 -8.51
N ARG A 286 -0.69 24.00 -9.59
CA ARG A 286 -1.16 22.90 -10.46
C ARG A 286 -0.13 22.45 -11.49
N ASP A 287 0.79 23.31 -11.85
CA ASP A 287 1.82 23.08 -12.86
C ASP A 287 3.06 22.32 -12.36
N ILE A 288 2.97 21.69 -11.17
CA ILE A 288 4.04 20.88 -10.60
C ILE A 288 4.29 19.65 -11.46
N ASP A 289 5.53 19.49 -11.93
CA ASP A 289 5.98 18.27 -12.61
C ASP A 289 6.31 17.15 -11.61
N PHE A 290 5.30 16.33 -11.30
CA PHE A 290 5.44 15.19 -10.38
C PHE A 290 6.39 14.11 -10.89
N GLU A 291 6.54 13.94 -12.20
CA GLU A 291 7.51 13.00 -12.76
C GLU A 291 8.96 13.49 -12.53
N LYS A 292 9.20 14.78 -12.65
CA LYS A 292 10.48 15.40 -12.31
C LYS A 292 10.81 15.19 -10.82
N LEU A 293 9.86 15.44 -9.92
CA LEU A 293 10.04 15.20 -8.49
C LEU A 293 10.33 13.73 -8.19
N ALA A 294 9.62 12.80 -8.83
CA ALA A 294 9.84 11.37 -8.67
C ALA A 294 11.22 10.94 -9.21
N LYS A 295 11.74 11.56 -10.27
CA LYS A 295 13.12 11.32 -10.76
C LYS A 295 14.17 11.80 -9.75
N LEU A 296 13.94 12.97 -9.16
CA LEU A 296 14.87 13.55 -8.16
C LEU A 296 14.88 12.78 -6.83
N THR A 297 13.87 11.97 -6.54
CA THR A 297 13.70 11.22 -5.30
C THR A 297 13.91 9.72 -5.50
N GLU A 298 14.76 9.31 -6.43
CA GLU A 298 15.14 7.90 -6.57
C GLU A 298 15.79 7.38 -5.28
N GLY A 299 15.33 6.21 -4.82
CA GLY A 299 15.79 5.61 -3.57
C GLY A 299 15.07 6.11 -2.30
N TYR A 300 14.20 7.11 -2.40
CA TYR A 300 13.42 7.57 -1.25
C TYR A 300 12.33 6.55 -0.88
N VAL A 301 12.12 6.38 0.42
CA VAL A 301 10.98 5.63 0.96
C VAL A 301 9.74 6.53 1.10
N SER A 302 8.58 5.94 1.39
CA SER A 302 7.32 6.71 1.47
C SER A 302 7.38 7.81 2.54
N SER A 303 8.02 7.54 3.68
CA SER A 303 8.20 8.54 4.74
C SER A 303 9.15 9.68 4.35
N ASP A 304 10.12 9.44 3.47
CA ASP A 304 11.01 10.50 2.97
C ASP A 304 10.22 11.46 2.06
N VAL A 305 9.36 10.91 1.19
CA VAL A 305 8.49 11.73 0.32
C VAL A 305 7.53 12.57 1.17
N GLU A 306 6.94 12.01 2.21
CA GLU A 306 6.10 12.73 3.16
C GLU A 306 6.86 13.87 3.85
N LEU A 307 8.10 13.60 4.28
CA LEU A 307 8.96 14.60 4.88
C LEU A 307 9.29 15.74 3.90
N VAL A 308 9.60 15.42 2.64
CA VAL A 308 9.84 16.42 1.58
C VAL A 308 8.62 17.35 1.44
N VAL A 309 7.42 16.79 1.30
CA VAL A 309 6.20 17.60 1.16
C VAL A 309 5.95 18.45 2.40
N THR A 310 6.22 17.91 3.58
CA THR A 310 6.06 18.64 4.85
C THR A 310 7.07 19.78 4.95
N GLN A 311 8.31 19.59 4.53
CA GLN A 311 9.33 20.65 4.50
C GLN A 311 9.01 21.71 3.44
N ALA A 312 8.52 21.32 2.26
CA ALA A 312 8.08 22.26 1.24
C ALA A 312 6.92 23.14 1.75
N ALA A 313 5.95 22.56 2.44
CA ALA A 313 4.88 23.31 3.06
C ALA A 313 5.39 24.33 4.12
N ARG A 314 6.42 23.97 4.91
CA ARG A 314 7.06 24.90 5.86
C ARG A 314 7.80 26.03 5.13
N LEU A 315 8.47 25.72 4.01
CA LEU A 315 9.14 26.75 3.21
C LEU A 315 8.13 27.74 2.63
N ALA A 316 6.99 27.26 2.10
CA ALA A 316 5.93 28.12 1.59
C ALA A 316 5.37 29.06 2.67
N VAL A 317 5.07 28.52 3.85
CA VAL A 317 4.59 29.35 4.99
C VAL A 317 5.63 30.39 5.42
N ASN A 318 6.91 30.02 5.50
CA ASN A 318 7.98 30.95 5.90
C ASN A 318 8.27 32.01 4.81
N GLY A 319 8.02 31.68 3.54
CA GLY A 319 8.16 32.59 2.42
C GLY A 319 6.92 33.47 2.17
N GLU A 320 5.90 33.36 3.04
CA GLU A 320 4.61 34.04 2.89
C GLU A 320 3.89 33.71 1.55
N ASN A 321 4.15 32.51 1.00
CA ASN A 321 3.50 32.02 -0.20
C ASN A 321 2.13 31.44 0.11
N GLU A 322 1.13 31.70 -0.72
CA GLU A 322 -0.23 31.17 -0.55
C GLU A 322 -0.32 29.67 -0.90
N THR A 323 0.58 29.19 -1.75
CA THR A 323 0.59 27.81 -2.27
C THR A 323 2.01 27.24 -2.28
N ILE A 324 2.13 25.92 -2.17
CA ILE A 324 3.39 25.21 -2.37
C ILE A 324 3.65 25.13 -3.87
N ASP A 325 4.82 25.55 -4.32
CA ASP A 325 5.26 25.46 -5.73
C ASP A 325 6.36 24.38 -5.92
N GLU A 326 6.80 24.24 -7.16
CA GLU A 326 7.85 23.29 -7.51
C GLU A 326 9.23 23.71 -6.92
N LEU A 327 9.45 25.01 -6.68
CA LEU A 327 10.71 25.50 -6.11
C LEU A 327 10.86 25.07 -4.65
N GLU A 328 9.82 25.21 -3.83
CA GLU A 328 9.84 24.74 -2.45
C GLU A 328 10.01 23.23 -2.39
N LEU A 329 9.34 22.46 -3.26
CA LEU A 329 9.49 21.00 -3.32
C LEU A 329 10.90 20.59 -3.72
N THR A 330 11.47 21.20 -4.74
CA THR A 330 12.85 20.90 -5.17
C THR A 330 13.89 21.35 -4.14
N THR A 331 13.62 22.43 -3.42
CA THR A 331 14.46 22.90 -2.31
C THR A 331 14.40 21.92 -1.13
N ALA A 332 13.21 21.44 -0.79
CA ALA A 332 13.02 20.44 0.24
C ALA A 332 13.71 19.10 -0.12
N ILE A 333 13.63 18.65 -1.37
CA ILE A 333 14.35 17.45 -1.84
C ILE A 333 15.87 17.58 -1.64
N LYS A 334 16.45 18.76 -1.89
CA LYS A 334 17.89 18.98 -1.64
C LYS A 334 18.27 18.94 -0.17
N ALA A 335 17.33 19.28 0.72
CA ALA A 335 17.55 19.32 2.16
C ALA A 335 17.28 17.97 2.85
N VAL A 336 16.44 17.12 2.29
CA VAL A 336 16.09 15.80 2.81
C VAL A 336 16.93 14.75 2.08
N SER A 337 17.78 14.06 2.80
CA SER A 337 18.53 12.92 2.23
C SER A 337 17.66 11.65 2.27
N PRO A 338 17.84 10.71 1.32
CA PRO A 338 17.16 9.41 1.38
C PRO A 338 17.56 8.67 2.68
N SER A 339 16.57 8.06 3.32
CA SER A 339 16.78 7.31 4.58
C SER A 339 17.52 6.00 4.38
N LEU A 340 17.67 5.53 3.13
CA LEU A 340 18.30 4.26 2.78
C LEU A 340 19.45 4.47 1.82
N THR A 341 20.50 3.71 2.04
CA THR A 341 21.60 3.54 1.09
C THR A 341 21.31 2.39 0.12
N GLN A 342 21.94 2.41 -1.05
CA GLN A 342 21.86 1.30 -2.01
C GLN A 342 22.38 -0.02 -1.44
N GLU A 343 23.35 0.05 -0.54
CA GLU A 343 23.89 -1.12 0.14
C GLU A 343 22.87 -1.77 1.08
N GLU A 344 22.09 -0.96 1.81
CA GLU A 344 21.00 -1.45 2.66
C GLU A 344 19.88 -2.08 1.83
N ILE A 345 19.48 -1.46 0.73
CA ILE A 345 18.48 -2.03 -0.19
C ILE A 345 18.95 -3.39 -0.72
N SER A 346 20.22 -3.48 -1.14
CA SER A 346 20.80 -4.73 -1.65
C SER A 346 20.78 -5.87 -0.63
N LYS A 347 20.93 -5.60 0.67
CA LYS A 347 20.80 -6.62 1.73
C LYS A 347 19.41 -7.23 1.79
N TYR A 348 18.36 -6.42 1.67
CA TYR A 348 16.97 -6.94 1.62
C TYR A 348 16.71 -7.76 0.36
N GLU A 349 17.25 -7.34 -0.78
CA GLU A 349 17.11 -8.08 -2.04
C GLU A 349 17.84 -9.42 -1.98
N GLN A 350 19.01 -9.48 -1.34
CA GLN A 350 19.72 -10.73 -1.10
C GLN A 350 18.90 -11.65 -0.21
N PHE A 351 18.31 -11.16 0.89
CA PHE A 351 17.44 -11.95 1.75
C PHE A 351 16.24 -12.52 0.98
N LYS A 352 15.62 -11.74 0.10
CA LYS A 352 14.57 -12.21 -0.80
C LYS A 352 15.01 -13.37 -1.69
N ASN A 353 16.27 -13.38 -2.16
CA ASN A 353 16.78 -14.34 -3.12
C ASN A 353 17.32 -15.64 -2.48
N ILE A 354 17.79 -15.58 -1.23
CA ILE A 354 18.35 -16.75 -0.51
C ILE A 354 17.27 -17.81 -0.24
N GLU A 355 15.98 -17.46 -0.29
CA GLU A 355 14.91 -18.30 0.21
C GLU A 355 13.86 -18.68 -0.87
N ARG A 356 14.30 -18.79 -2.11
CA ARG A 356 13.50 -19.45 -3.16
C ARG A 356 13.67 -20.99 -3.04
N TRP A 357 12.94 -21.59 -2.04
CA TRP A 357 12.74 -23.04 -2.01
C TRP A 357 11.31 -23.33 -1.61
#